data_3c5a5fabc56921eb72f51a9a5e5ed454
#
_entry.id   3c5a5fabc56921eb72f51a9a5e5ed454
#
_cell.length_a   1.000
_cell.length_b   1.000
_cell.length_c   1.000
_cell.angle_alpha   90.00
_cell.angle_beta   90.00
_cell.angle_gamma   90.00
#
_symmetry.space_group_name_H-M   'P 1'
#
loop_
_entity.id
_entity.type
_entity.pdbx_description
1 polymer ?
#
loop_
_entity_poly.entity_id
_entity_poly.type
_entity_poly.pdbx_seq_one_letter_code
_entity_poly.pdbx_strand_id
1 'polypeptide(L)'
;GRRLAVCKANPGTLFIFAIPGLIVAFWLIAGVKVALEAGTLSNSGSVTVVCILVLLMVLCFLPVLVRARDRAEFFERGFRFNGREYMIADCKDITIQHRGSAYIRLLDKTVVTFQHQGKQVRLATRTLRDFSQQLRQCYSSGV
;
A
#
# COMPACT_ATOMS: atom_id res chain seq x y z
N GLY A 1 -12.78 5.72 -22.65
CA GLY A 1 -14.05 5.26 -22.19
C GLY A 1 -14.55 5.93 -20.93
N ARG A 2 -15.81 5.76 -20.60
CA ARG A 2 -16.42 6.33 -19.42
C ARG A 2 -15.89 5.64 -18.14
N ARG A 3 -15.54 6.44 -17.14
CA ARG A 3 -15.09 5.90 -15.86
C ARG A 3 -16.28 5.39 -15.04
N LEU A 4 -16.22 4.13 -14.62
CA LEU A 4 -17.28 3.49 -13.85
C LEU A 4 -17.06 3.60 -12.35
N ALA A 5 -15.83 3.40 -11.89
CA ALA A 5 -15.49 3.42 -10.48
C ALA A 5 -14.00 3.74 -10.26
N VAL A 6 -13.66 4.13 -9.03
CA VAL A 6 -12.28 4.40 -8.61
C VAL A 6 -12.05 3.76 -7.24
N CYS A 7 -10.98 2.99 -7.11
CA CYS A 7 -10.51 2.47 -5.83
C CYS A 7 -9.26 3.24 -5.40
N LYS A 8 -9.28 3.76 -4.18
CA LYS A 8 -8.14 4.44 -3.56
C LYS A 8 -7.63 3.63 -2.37
N ALA A 9 -6.38 3.88 -1.97
CA ALA A 9 -5.80 3.23 -0.81
C ALA A 9 -6.65 3.44 0.45
N ASN A 10 -6.85 2.36 1.22
CA ASN A 10 -7.63 2.39 2.45
C ASN A 10 -6.83 3.09 3.56
N PRO A 11 -7.36 4.20 4.16
CA PRO A 11 -6.66 4.90 5.23
C PRO A 11 -6.36 4.04 6.46
N GLY A 12 -7.26 3.12 6.83
CA GLY A 12 -7.04 2.22 7.95
C GLY A 12 -5.85 1.28 7.75
N THR A 13 -5.70 0.74 6.55
CA THR A 13 -4.56 -0.10 6.19
C THR A 13 -3.27 0.71 6.21
N LEU A 14 -3.28 1.92 5.67
CA LEU A 14 -2.12 2.82 5.69
C LEU A 14 -1.71 3.17 7.11
N PHE A 15 -2.67 3.39 8.01
CA PHE A 15 -2.40 3.65 9.42
C PHE A 15 -1.66 2.50 10.08
N ILE A 16 -2.08 1.25 9.82
CA ILE A 16 -1.40 0.06 10.37
C ILE A 16 0.05 -0.02 9.86
N PHE A 17 0.29 0.25 8.59
CA PHE A 17 1.65 0.27 8.04
C PHE A 17 2.49 1.43 8.60
N ALA A 18 1.86 2.48 9.10
CA ALA A 18 2.54 3.62 9.70
C ALA A 18 2.94 3.40 11.17
N ILE A 19 2.37 2.39 11.85
CA ILE A 19 2.63 2.14 13.27
C ILE A 19 4.14 1.99 13.58
N PRO A 20 4.94 1.18 12.87
CA PRO A 20 6.37 1.09 13.13
C PRO A 20 7.10 2.43 13.05
N GLY A 21 6.76 3.25 12.05
CA GLY A 21 7.33 4.59 11.90
C GLY A 21 6.96 5.52 13.05
N LEU A 22 5.72 5.44 13.54
CA LEU A 22 5.26 6.23 14.69
C LEU A 22 5.99 5.84 15.97
N ILE A 23 6.26 4.55 16.18
CA ILE A 23 7.03 4.06 17.33
C ILE A 23 8.45 4.61 17.28
N VAL A 24 9.11 4.54 16.12
CA VAL A 24 10.46 5.09 15.93
C VAL A 24 10.47 6.59 16.16
N ALA A 25 9.48 7.32 15.66
CA ALA A 25 9.35 8.77 15.86
C ALA A 25 9.20 9.13 17.33
N PHE A 26 8.41 8.37 18.09
CA PHE A 26 8.26 8.55 19.54
C PHE A 26 9.60 8.38 20.26
N TRP A 27 10.35 7.31 19.96
CA TRP A 27 11.66 7.08 20.54
C TRP A 27 12.66 8.18 20.17
N LEU A 28 12.62 8.67 18.93
CA LEU A 28 13.45 9.76 18.47
C LEU A 28 13.19 11.04 19.28
N ILE A 29 11.92 11.42 19.43
CA ILE A 29 11.53 12.61 20.19
C ILE A 29 11.95 12.49 21.66
N ALA A 30 11.69 11.34 22.29
CA ALA A 30 12.07 11.09 23.66
C ALA A 30 13.59 11.12 23.86
N GLY A 31 14.34 10.51 22.95
CA GLY A 31 15.80 10.49 23.00
C GLY A 31 16.43 11.87 22.82
N VAL A 32 15.92 12.66 21.88
CA VAL A 32 16.38 14.05 21.68
C VAL A 32 16.09 14.91 22.90
N LYS A 33 14.89 14.76 23.49
CA LYS A 33 14.51 15.50 24.71
C LYS A 33 15.44 15.18 25.86
N VAL A 34 15.73 13.90 26.11
CA VAL A 34 16.66 13.46 27.17
C VAL A 34 18.07 14.01 26.91
N ALA A 35 18.56 13.93 25.68
CA ALA A 35 19.88 14.43 25.30
C ALA A 35 19.99 15.94 25.49
N LEU A 36 18.95 16.72 25.18
CA LEU A 36 18.91 18.16 25.43
C LEU A 36 18.97 18.49 26.92
N GLU A 37 18.20 17.78 27.75
CA GLU A 37 18.19 17.97 29.20
C GLU A 37 19.55 17.62 29.85
N ALA A 38 20.21 16.58 29.35
CA ALA A 38 21.50 16.13 29.84
C ALA A 38 22.68 16.91 29.26
N GLY A 39 22.46 17.78 28.27
CA GLY A 39 23.52 18.54 27.59
C GLY A 39 24.42 17.69 26.72
N THR A 40 24.01 16.48 26.34
CA THR A 40 24.80 15.53 25.56
C THR A 40 24.52 15.56 24.05
N LEU A 41 23.65 16.46 23.58
CA LEU A 41 23.24 16.51 22.17
C LEU A 41 24.42 16.77 21.22
N SER A 42 25.44 17.51 21.68
CA SER A 42 26.65 17.77 20.89
C SER A 42 27.65 16.62 20.87
N ASN A 43 27.43 15.55 21.65
CA ASN A 43 28.27 14.37 21.65
C ASN A 43 28.13 13.61 20.32
N SER A 44 29.24 13.20 19.71
CA SER A 44 29.25 12.47 18.45
C SER A 44 28.43 11.17 18.51
N GLY A 45 28.43 10.47 19.65
CA GLY A 45 27.61 9.27 19.86
C GLY A 45 26.14 9.56 19.81
N SER A 46 25.66 10.64 20.44
CA SER A 46 24.26 11.07 20.42
C SER A 46 23.83 11.48 19.01
N VAL A 47 24.66 12.21 18.29
CA VAL A 47 24.38 12.61 16.89
C VAL A 47 24.24 11.38 16.01
N THR A 48 25.13 10.39 16.17
CA THR A 48 25.05 9.13 15.40
C THR A 48 23.75 8.38 15.67
N VAL A 49 23.33 8.27 16.93
CA VAL A 49 22.07 7.61 17.30
C VAL A 49 20.88 8.34 16.68
N VAL A 50 20.85 9.68 16.76
CA VAL A 50 19.77 10.48 16.16
C VAL A 50 19.71 10.28 14.64
N CYS A 51 20.85 10.27 13.95
CA CYS A 51 20.91 10.02 12.51
C CYS A 51 20.37 8.63 12.14
N ILE A 52 20.74 7.60 12.91
CA ILE A 52 20.24 6.23 12.70
C ILE A 52 18.73 6.17 12.89
N LEU A 53 18.19 6.80 13.93
CA LEU A 53 16.75 6.82 14.19
C LEU A 53 15.97 7.56 13.10
N VAL A 54 16.50 8.69 12.60
CA VAL A 54 15.89 9.42 11.48
C VAL A 54 15.87 8.56 10.24
N LEU A 55 16.96 7.86 9.93
CA LEU A 55 17.03 6.95 8.78
C LEU A 55 16.00 5.82 8.92
N LEU A 56 15.89 5.19 10.09
CA LEU A 56 14.90 4.15 10.35
C LEU A 56 13.47 4.68 10.19
N MET A 57 13.19 5.90 10.65
CA MET A 57 11.89 6.53 10.50
C MET A 57 11.54 6.71 9.01
N VAL A 58 12.46 7.21 8.22
CA VAL A 58 12.27 7.37 6.76
C VAL A 58 12.01 6.02 6.11
N LEU A 59 12.80 5.00 6.43
CA LEU A 59 12.62 3.65 5.89
C LEU A 59 11.29 3.02 6.30
N CYS A 60 10.78 3.33 7.50
CA CYS A 60 9.48 2.82 7.97
C CYS A 60 8.30 3.53 7.30
N PHE A 61 8.43 4.83 6.98
CA PHE A 61 7.37 5.59 6.32
C PHE A 61 7.38 5.46 4.79
N LEU A 62 8.50 5.11 4.19
CA LEU A 62 8.59 4.98 2.73
C LEU A 62 7.57 3.98 2.15
N PRO A 63 7.39 2.76 2.70
CA PRO A 63 6.35 1.85 2.22
C PRO A 63 4.93 2.43 2.32
N VAL A 64 4.65 3.23 3.35
CA VAL A 64 3.35 3.88 3.53
C VAL A 64 3.10 4.87 2.39
N LEU A 65 4.10 5.69 2.05
CA LEU A 65 3.99 6.66 0.97
C LEU A 65 3.80 5.97 -0.39
N VAL A 66 4.54 4.89 -0.64
CA VAL A 66 4.42 4.12 -1.88
C VAL A 66 3.02 3.49 -1.99
N ARG A 67 2.51 2.90 -0.91
CA ARG A 67 1.18 2.27 -0.90
C ARG A 67 0.04 3.28 -0.91
N ALA A 68 0.24 4.49 -0.41
CA ALA A 68 -0.75 5.56 -0.48
C ALA A 68 -1.05 6.00 -1.92
N ARG A 69 -0.13 5.74 -2.84
CA ARG A 69 -0.30 6.02 -4.28
C ARG A 69 -1.05 4.92 -5.02
N ASP A 70 -1.32 3.79 -4.39
CA ASP A 70 -2.08 2.71 -5.00
C ASP A 70 -3.46 3.21 -5.40
N ARG A 71 -3.79 3.04 -6.67
CA ARG A 71 -5.05 3.49 -7.22
C ARG A 71 -5.47 2.57 -8.37
N ALA A 72 -6.75 2.22 -8.40
CA ALA A 72 -7.35 1.49 -9.50
C ALA A 72 -8.53 2.28 -10.04
N GLU A 73 -8.59 2.45 -11.35
CA GLU A 73 -9.70 3.09 -12.04
C GLU A 73 -10.36 2.09 -12.99
N PHE A 74 -11.68 2.02 -12.95
CA PHE A 74 -12.45 1.11 -13.80
C PHE A 74 -13.19 1.89 -14.88
N PHE A 75 -13.00 1.48 -16.12
CA PHE A 75 -13.64 2.06 -17.30
C PHE A 75 -14.50 1.00 -18.00
N GLU A 76 -15.35 1.43 -18.93
CA GLU A 76 -16.23 0.50 -19.65
C GLU A 76 -15.48 -0.59 -20.41
N ARG A 77 -14.33 -0.28 -20.99
CA ARG A 77 -13.55 -1.20 -21.84
C ARG A 77 -12.42 -1.90 -21.11
N GLY A 78 -12.04 -1.45 -19.94
CA GLY A 78 -10.93 -2.00 -19.19
C GLY A 78 -10.71 -1.26 -17.90
N PHE A 79 -9.60 -1.56 -17.25
CA PHE A 79 -9.25 -0.90 -15.99
C PHE A 79 -7.79 -0.46 -16.00
N ARG A 80 -7.49 0.52 -15.15
CA ARG A 80 -6.14 1.01 -14.91
C ARG A 80 -5.74 0.69 -13.47
N PHE A 81 -4.63 -0.01 -13.30
CA PHE A 81 -4.07 -0.33 -11.99
C PHE A 81 -2.67 0.26 -11.88
N ASN A 82 -2.49 1.23 -10.98
CA ASN A 82 -1.22 1.92 -10.74
C ASN A 82 -0.55 2.44 -12.02
N GLY A 83 -1.35 3.04 -12.91
CA GLY A 83 -0.88 3.62 -14.16
C GLY A 83 -0.77 2.65 -15.33
N ARG A 84 -1.00 1.35 -15.12
CA ARG A 84 -1.01 0.36 -16.20
C ARG A 84 -2.44 0.07 -16.63
N GLU A 85 -2.69 0.14 -17.93
CA GLU A 85 -4.01 -0.09 -18.51
C GLU A 85 -4.15 -1.55 -18.98
N TYR A 86 -5.30 -2.15 -18.68
CA TYR A 86 -5.65 -3.49 -19.10
C TYR A 86 -7.05 -3.46 -19.74
N MET A 87 -7.14 -3.91 -20.98
CA MET A 87 -8.40 -4.02 -21.68
C MET A 87 -9.09 -5.33 -21.31
N ILE A 88 -10.36 -5.27 -20.91
CA ILE A 88 -11.12 -6.49 -20.51
C ILE A 88 -11.23 -7.50 -21.64
N ALA A 89 -11.34 -7.04 -22.88
CA ALA A 89 -11.39 -7.92 -24.05
C ALA A 89 -10.11 -8.79 -24.21
N ASP A 90 -8.98 -8.28 -23.73
CA ASP A 90 -7.68 -8.97 -23.81
C ASP A 90 -7.38 -9.79 -22.55
N CYS A 91 -8.22 -9.69 -21.51
CA CYS A 91 -8.04 -10.43 -20.26
C CYS A 91 -8.78 -11.77 -20.32
N LYS A 92 -8.07 -12.87 -20.00
CA LYS A 92 -8.64 -14.23 -19.98
C LYS A 92 -8.31 -14.90 -18.65
N ASP A 93 -9.16 -15.82 -18.22
CA ASP A 93 -8.96 -16.65 -17.03
C ASP A 93 -8.72 -15.81 -15.76
N ILE A 94 -9.59 -14.81 -15.54
CA ILE A 94 -9.48 -13.94 -14.37
C ILE A 94 -9.79 -14.74 -13.10
N THR A 95 -8.81 -14.84 -12.22
CA THR A 95 -8.94 -15.53 -10.93
C THR A 95 -8.67 -14.53 -9.81
N ILE A 96 -9.59 -14.46 -8.86
CA ILE A 96 -9.50 -13.57 -7.71
C ILE A 96 -9.30 -14.42 -6.46
N GLN A 97 -8.21 -14.17 -5.73
CA GLN A 97 -7.91 -14.85 -4.47
C GLN A 97 -7.81 -13.82 -3.36
N HIS A 98 -8.39 -14.15 -2.20
CA HIS A 98 -8.25 -13.39 -0.98
C HIS A 98 -7.39 -14.17 -0.01
N ARG A 99 -6.28 -13.58 0.43
CA ARG A 99 -5.45 -14.12 1.49
C ARG A 99 -5.64 -13.25 2.73
N GLY A 100 -6.42 -13.77 3.68
CA GLY A 100 -6.69 -13.06 4.92
C GLY A 100 -5.56 -13.23 5.92
N SER A 101 -5.34 -12.19 6.73
CA SER A 101 -4.57 -12.31 7.95
C SER A 101 -5.45 -12.99 9.02
N ALA A 102 -4.87 -13.95 9.77
CA ALA A 102 -5.59 -14.62 10.87
C ALA A 102 -5.95 -13.63 12.00
N TYR A 103 -5.27 -12.49 12.09
CA TYR A 103 -5.38 -11.57 13.22
C TYR A 103 -5.98 -10.22 12.87
N ILE A 104 -5.72 -9.69 11.66
CA ILE A 104 -6.11 -8.31 11.30
C ILE A 104 -6.69 -8.30 9.88
N ARG A 105 -7.99 -7.99 9.76
CA ARG A 105 -8.68 -7.89 8.45
C ARG A 105 -8.10 -6.80 7.55
N LEU A 106 -7.57 -5.73 8.12
CA LEU A 106 -6.98 -4.62 7.37
C LEU A 106 -5.70 -5.01 6.62
N LEU A 107 -5.11 -6.17 6.95
CA LEU A 107 -3.93 -6.71 6.27
C LEU A 107 -4.29 -7.78 5.23
N ASP A 108 -5.57 -7.99 4.97
CA ASP A 108 -6.01 -8.94 3.95
C ASP A 108 -5.47 -8.53 2.59
N LYS A 109 -4.92 -9.52 1.88
CA LYS A 109 -4.34 -9.33 0.56
C LYS A 109 -5.29 -9.85 -0.51
N THR A 110 -5.56 -9.04 -1.51
CA THR A 110 -6.31 -9.45 -2.70
C THR A 110 -5.32 -9.67 -3.85
N VAL A 111 -5.39 -10.84 -4.46
CA VAL A 111 -4.55 -11.21 -5.60
C VAL A 111 -5.47 -11.51 -6.79
N VAL A 112 -5.29 -10.77 -7.88
CA VAL A 112 -6.00 -10.98 -9.13
C VAL A 112 -4.97 -11.49 -10.16
N THR A 113 -5.25 -12.67 -10.72
CA THR A 113 -4.39 -13.28 -11.73
C THR A 113 -5.20 -13.44 -13.01
N PHE A 114 -4.65 -13.04 -14.13
CA PHE A 114 -5.29 -13.17 -15.44
C PHE A 114 -4.23 -13.25 -16.54
N GLN A 115 -4.66 -13.71 -17.72
CA GLN A 115 -3.82 -13.69 -18.91
C GLN A 115 -4.18 -12.47 -19.75
N HIS A 116 -3.18 -11.67 -20.08
CA HIS A 116 -3.33 -10.46 -20.90
C HIS A 116 -2.38 -10.57 -22.09
N GLN A 117 -2.92 -10.65 -23.30
CA GLN A 117 -2.15 -10.78 -24.53
C GLN A 117 -1.15 -11.96 -24.49
N GLY A 118 -1.58 -13.09 -23.95
CA GLY A 118 -0.75 -14.30 -23.85
C GLY A 118 0.26 -14.32 -22.70
N LYS A 119 0.31 -13.24 -21.89
CA LYS A 119 1.17 -13.17 -20.71
C LYS A 119 0.35 -13.24 -19.44
N GLN A 120 0.85 -13.98 -18.45
CA GLN A 120 0.22 -14.04 -17.15
C GLN A 120 0.55 -12.77 -16.35
N VAL A 121 -0.47 -12.09 -15.89
CA VAL A 121 -0.36 -10.88 -15.06
C VAL A 121 -0.92 -11.18 -13.67
N ARG A 122 -0.19 -10.79 -12.65
CA ARG A 122 -0.60 -10.93 -11.26
C ARG A 122 -0.63 -9.56 -10.61
N LEU A 123 -1.80 -9.15 -10.16
CA LEU A 123 -1.99 -7.90 -9.42
C LEU A 123 -2.28 -8.24 -7.96
N ALA A 124 -1.45 -7.76 -7.07
CA ALA A 124 -1.61 -7.98 -5.64
C ALA A 124 -1.71 -6.65 -4.91
N THR A 125 -2.68 -6.52 -4.03
CA THR A 125 -2.88 -5.30 -3.25
C THR A 125 -3.37 -5.63 -1.84
N ARG A 126 -2.91 -4.87 -0.87
CA ARG A 126 -3.42 -4.89 0.51
C ARG A 126 -4.17 -3.61 0.86
N THR A 127 -3.92 -2.54 0.14
CA THR A 127 -4.47 -1.22 0.41
C THR A 127 -5.77 -0.94 -0.33
N LEU A 128 -6.01 -1.61 -1.46
CA LEU A 128 -7.23 -1.46 -2.25
C LEU A 128 -8.22 -2.57 -1.89
N ARG A 129 -8.91 -2.42 -0.74
CA ARG A 129 -9.82 -3.44 -0.21
C ARG A 129 -10.97 -3.78 -1.16
N ASP A 130 -11.51 -2.77 -1.81
CA ASP A 130 -12.69 -2.92 -2.66
C ASP A 130 -12.35 -3.26 -4.11
N PHE A 131 -11.08 -3.51 -4.41
CA PHE A 131 -10.63 -3.77 -5.77
C PHE A 131 -11.35 -4.96 -6.41
N SER A 132 -11.39 -6.10 -5.73
CA SER A 132 -12.05 -7.31 -6.25
C SER A 132 -13.55 -7.12 -6.39
N GLN A 133 -14.18 -6.45 -5.41
CA GLN A 133 -15.60 -6.18 -5.43
C GLN A 133 -15.97 -5.26 -6.59
N GLN A 134 -15.23 -4.17 -6.78
CA GLN A 134 -15.43 -3.23 -7.87
C GLN A 134 -15.17 -3.89 -9.23
N LEU A 135 -14.15 -4.71 -9.32
CA LEU A 135 -13.86 -5.48 -10.53
C LEU A 135 -15.04 -6.37 -10.93
N ARG A 136 -15.63 -7.10 -9.97
CA ARG A 136 -16.79 -7.94 -10.21
C ARG A 136 -18.03 -7.13 -10.59
N GLN A 137 -18.28 -6.02 -9.90
CA GLN A 137 -19.44 -5.16 -10.18
C GLN A 137 -19.36 -4.51 -11.56
N CYS A 138 -18.21 -4.01 -11.94
CA CYS A 138 -18.04 -3.33 -13.22
C CYS A 138 -18.05 -4.30 -14.42
N TYR A 139 -17.59 -5.53 -14.22
CA TYR A 139 -17.39 -6.50 -15.31
C TYR A 139 -18.07 -7.84 -15.05
N SER A 140 -19.17 -7.85 -14.29
CA SER A 140 -19.88 -9.09 -13.92
C SER A 140 -20.38 -9.88 -15.13
N SER A 141 -20.73 -9.21 -16.22
CA SER A 141 -21.21 -9.86 -17.45
C SER A 141 -20.06 -10.43 -18.30
N GLY A 142 -18.82 -10.02 -18.07
CA GLY A 142 -17.65 -10.45 -18.82
C GLY A 142 -16.68 -11.35 -18.06
N VAL A 143 -16.96 -11.62 -16.80
CA VAL A 143 -16.08 -12.39 -15.91
C VAL A 143 -16.66 -13.75 -15.59
#